data_94de8cb24788973821f50f19ff88e8ef
#
_entry.id   94de8cb24788973821f50f19ff88e8ef
#
_cell.length_a   1.000
_cell.length_b   1.000
_cell.length_c   1.000
_cell.angle_alpha   90.00
_cell.angle_beta   90.00
_cell.angle_gamma   90.00
#
_symmetry.space_group_name_H-M   'P 1'
#
loop_
_entity.id
_entity.type
_entity.pdbx_description
1 polymer ?
#
loop_
_entity_poly.entity_id
_entity_poly.type
_entity_poly.pdbx_seq_one_letter_code
_entity_poly.pdbx_strand_id
1 'polypeptide(L)'
;MQSCRDVADLDDVLELSELPSGRSWNGAIAFLDRDGVLNIGSSDYVNNAAELIVIEGVAKAVGELRRGGYRICIVTNQSPIGRGFWDHECLADIHAELRRKLLEQDKDAILDLILYCPYAPWDNSECRK
;
A
#
# COMPACT_ATOMS: atom_id res chain seq x y z
N MET A 1 -19.44 4.89 7.36
CA MET A 1 -18.49 3.80 7.05
C MET A 1 -17.06 4.28 7.28
N GLN A 2 -16.24 3.45 7.86
CA GLN A 2 -14.84 3.79 8.05
C GLN A 2 -14.08 3.74 6.73
N SER A 3 -13.16 4.70 6.50
CA SER A 3 -12.33 4.71 5.29
C SER A 3 -11.39 3.51 5.25
N CYS A 4 -11.20 2.93 4.08
CA CYS A 4 -10.22 1.89 3.80
C CYS A 4 -8.94 2.43 3.15
N ARG A 5 -8.79 3.75 3.04
CA ARG A 5 -7.56 4.39 2.53
C ARG A 5 -6.62 4.73 3.68
N ASP A 6 -5.33 4.69 3.40
CA ASP A 6 -4.31 4.98 4.42
C ASP A 6 -4.06 6.49 4.63
N VAL A 7 -4.49 7.36 3.72
CA VAL A 7 -4.05 8.76 3.70
C VAL A 7 -5.17 9.79 3.81
N ALA A 8 -6.43 9.42 3.53
CA ALA A 8 -7.54 10.37 3.50
C ALA A 8 -8.88 9.66 3.54
N ASP A 9 -9.93 10.43 3.78
CA ASP A 9 -11.30 9.94 3.63
C ASP A 9 -11.63 9.68 2.16
N LEU A 10 -12.60 8.80 1.92
CA LEU A 10 -13.02 8.47 0.56
C LEU A 10 -13.57 9.67 -0.21
N ASP A 11 -14.07 10.68 0.51
CA ASP A 11 -14.62 11.89 -0.10
C ASP A 11 -13.55 12.92 -0.49
N ASP A 12 -12.29 12.74 -0.05
CA ASP A 12 -11.20 13.64 -0.41
C ASP A 12 -10.84 13.49 -1.88
N VAL A 13 -10.44 14.60 -2.48
CA VAL A 13 -9.87 14.59 -3.83
C VAL A 13 -8.51 13.91 -3.80
N LEU A 14 -8.30 12.93 -4.67
CA LEU A 14 -7.02 12.25 -4.79
C LEU A 14 -6.05 13.08 -5.63
N GLU A 15 -4.90 13.41 -5.06
CA GLU A 15 -3.79 14.02 -5.78
C GLU A 15 -2.78 12.93 -6.11
N LEU A 16 -2.76 12.53 -7.37
CA LEU A 16 -1.85 11.48 -7.84
C LEU A 16 -0.56 12.10 -8.36
N SER A 17 0.57 11.49 -8.02
CA SER A 17 1.87 11.90 -8.55
C SER A 17 1.92 11.69 -10.06
N GLU A 18 2.64 12.56 -10.77
CA GLU A 18 2.86 12.38 -12.21
C GLU A 18 3.60 11.07 -12.49
N LEU A 19 3.28 10.47 -13.63
CA LEU A 19 4.01 9.30 -14.09
C LEU A 19 5.40 9.69 -14.59
N PRO A 20 6.37 8.76 -14.52
CA PRO A 20 7.75 9.05 -14.90
C PRO A 20 7.89 9.60 -16.32
N SER A 21 8.80 10.58 -16.49
CA SER A 21 9.16 11.16 -17.80
C SER A 21 7.96 11.76 -18.57
N GLY A 22 6.96 12.27 -17.85
CA GLY A 22 5.76 12.84 -18.45
C GLY A 22 4.86 11.83 -19.15
N ARG A 23 5.03 10.55 -18.84
CA ARG A 23 4.25 9.46 -19.44
C ARG A 23 2.77 9.65 -19.15
N SER A 24 1.93 9.48 -20.17
CA SER A 24 0.48 9.46 -20.01
C SER A 24 0.04 8.12 -19.40
N TRP A 25 -0.98 8.17 -18.55
CA TRP A 25 -1.60 6.95 -18.02
C TRP A 25 -2.13 6.09 -19.16
N ASN A 26 -1.82 4.79 -19.12
CA ASN A 26 -2.25 3.84 -20.15
C ASN A 26 -3.70 3.34 -19.95
N GLY A 27 -4.41 3.82 -18.93
CA GLY A 27 -5.77 3.39 -18.60
C GLY A 27 -5.84 2.16 -17.70
N ALA A 28 -4.71 1.58 -17.31
CA ALA A 28 -4.65 0.38 -16.49
C ALA A 28 -4.09 0.66 -15.10
N ILE A 29 -4.57 -0.11 -14.13
CA ILE A 29 -4.12 -0.07 -12.74
C ILE A 29 -3.57 -1.45 -12.39
N ALA A 30 -2.36 -1.50 -11.85
CA ALA A 30 -1.81 -2.71 -11.28
C ALA A 30 -2.25 -2.79 -9.80
N PHE A 31 -3.09 -3.75 -9.48
CA PHE A 31 -3.53 -4.01 -8.11
C PHE A 31 -2.59 -5.04 -7.49
N LEU A 32 -1.94 -4.68 -6.40
CA LEU A 32 -0.95 -5.52 -5.74
C LEU A 32 -1.32 -5.71 -4.27
N ASP A 33 -1.10 -6.91 -3.76
CA ASP A 33 -1.16 -7.15 -2.33
C ASP A 33 0.11 -6.58 -1.66
N ARG A 34 0.07 -6.36 -0.36
CA ARG A 34 1.23 -5.88 0.39
C ARG A 34 2.04 -7.03 0.95
N ASP A 35 1.48 -7.74 1.94
CA ASP A 35 2.18 -8.82 2.64
C ASP A 35 2.41 -10.02 1.70
N GLY A 36 3.65 -10.44 1.58
CA GLY A 36 4.06 -11.52 0.69
C GLY A 36 4.28 -11.11 -0.77
N VAL A 37 3.99 -9.86 -1.13
CA VAL A 37 4.21 -9.32 -2.49
C VAL A 37 5.20 -8.16 -2.45
N LEU A 38 4.94 -7.12 -1.66
CA LEU A 38 5.83 -5.96 -1.50
C LEU A 38 6.79 -6.14 -0.34
N ASN A 39 6.32 -6.70 0.76
CA ASN A 39 7.13 -6.96 1.94
C ASN A 39 6.99 -8.42 2.36
N ILE A 40 7.98 -8.90 3.11
CA ILE A 40 7.95 -10.24 3.66
C ILE A 40 6.78 -10.35 4.64
N GLY A 41 5.90 -11.32 4.41
CA GLY A 41 4.78 -11.61 5.29
C GLY A 41 5.24 -12.36 6.53
N SER A 42 4.43 -12.27 7.60
CA SER A 42 4.68 -12.97 8.84
C SER A 42 3.35 -13.43 9.45
N SER A 43 3.34 -14.61 10.08
CA SER A 43 2.20 -15.10 10.84
C SER A 43 1.88 -14.20 12.04
N ASP A 44 2.88 -13.47 12.56
CA ASP A 44 2.76 -12.55 13.67
C ASP A 44 2.50 -11.10 13.24
N TYR A 45 2.26 -10.88 11.96
CA TYR A 45 2.05 -9.58 11.31
C TYR A 45 3.31 -8.70 11.28
N VAL A 46 3.23 -7.61 10.55
CA VAL A 46 4.17 -6.49 10.64
C VAL A 46 3.55 -5.48 11.59
N ASN A 47 4.11 -5.35 12.80
CA ASN A 47 3.49 -4.61 13.89
C ASN A 47 4.04 -3.19 14.08
N ASN A 48 5.12 -2.85 13.38
CA ASN A 48 5.69 -1.50 13.39
C ASN A 48 6.59 -1.31 12.17
N ALA A 49 6.98 -0.05 11.91
CA ALA A 49 7.81 0.29 10.76
C ALA A 49 9.18 -0.42 10.78
N ALA A 50 9.75 -0.67 11.94
CA ALA A 50 11.06 -1.32 12.06
C ALA A 50 11.04 -2.80 11.64
N GLU A 51 9.88 -3.45 11.69
CA GLU A 51 9.72 -4.85 11.30
C GLU A 51 9.53 -5.01 9.77
N LEU A 52 9.32 -3.93 9.04
CA LEU A 52 9.02 -3.99 7.62
C LEU A 52 10.27 -4.34 6.80
N ILE A 53 10.20 -5.44 6.06
CA ILE A 53 11.27 -5.89 5.16
C ILE A 53 10.71 -5.94 3.74
N VAL A 54 11.20 -5.08 2.87
CA VAL A 54 10.79 -5.03 1.47
C VAL A 54 11.45 -6.16 0.70
N ILE A 55 10.66 -6.85 -0.14
CA ILE A 55 11.16 -7.97 -0.95
C ILE A 55 12.12 -7.43 -2.02
N GLU A 56 13.24 -8.10 -2.20
CA GLU A 56 14.23 -7.72 -3.21
C GLU A 56 13.63 -7.72 -4.61
N GLY A 57 13.91 -6.68 -5.38
CA GLY A 57 13.44 -6.54 -6.77
C GLY A 57 12.07 -5.91 -6.92
N VAL A 58 11.31 -5.77 -5.85
CA VAL A 58 9.94 -5.23 -5.91
C VAL A 58 9.93 -3.76 -6.29
N ALA A 59 10.86 -2.96 -5.74
CA ALA A 59 10.93 -1.53 -6.06
C ALA A 59 11.18 -1.33 -7.56
N LYS A 60 12.09 -2.11 -8.14
CA LYS A 60 12.36 -2.06 -9.58
C LYS A 60 11.12 -2.43 -10.40
N ALA A 61 10.41 -3.47 -9.99
CA ALA A 61 9.19 -3.91 -10.68
C ALA A 61 8.10 -2.83 -10.65
N VAL A 62 7.87 -2.22 -9.48
CA VAL A 62 6.92 -1.12 -9.34
C VAL A 62 7.32 0.07 -10.20
N GLY A 63 8.59 0.45 -10.17
CA GLY A 63 9.11 1.53 -10.99
C GLY A 63 8.93 1.26 -12.49
N GLU A 64 9.20 0.04 -12.94
CA GLU A 64 9.01 -0.36 -14.33
C GLU A 64 7.55 -0.29 -14.78
N LEU A 65 6.61 -0.71 -13.92
CA LEU A 65 5.19 -0.58 -14.21
C LEU A 65 4.80 0.89 -14.41
N ARG A 66 5.24 1.77 -13.53
CA ARG A 66 4.93 3.20 -13.64
C ARG A 66 5.60 3.82 -14.88
N ARG A 67 6.81 3.44 -15.19
CA ARG A 67 7.48 3.86 -16.44
C ARG A 67 6.73 3.37 -17.68
N GLY A 68 6.02 2.25 -17.55
CA GLY A 68 5.14 1.72 -18.59
C GLY A 68 3.76 2.38 -18.68
N GLY A 69 3.45 3.32 -17.79
CA GLY A 69 2.18 4.05 -17.80
C GLY A 69 1.11 3.51 -16.87
N TYR A 70 1.41 2.51 -16.04
CA TYR A 70 0.47 1.95 -15.05
C TYR A 70 0.40 2.81 -13.80
N ARG A 71 -0.80 2.90 -13.23
CA ARG A 71 -0.98 3.34 -11.83
C ARG A 71 -0.89 2.12 -10.92
N ILE A 72 -0.41 2.33 -9.69
CA ILE A 72 -0.19 1.26 -8.72
C ILE A 72 -1.15 1.46 -7.55
N CYS A 73 -1.98 0.46 -7.29
CA CYS A 73 -2.89 0.45 -6.14
C CYS A 73 -2.59 -0.78 -5.27
N ILE A 74 -2.29 -0.54 -4.02
CA ILE A 74 -2.11 -1.62 -3.04
C ILE A 74 -3.46 -1.92 -2.41
N VAL A 75 -3.82 -3.21 -2.34
CA VAL A 75 -5.05 -3.68 -1.71
C VAL A 75 -4.67 -4.72 -0.67
N THR A 76 -4.88 -4.42 0.60
CA THR A 76 -4.40 -5.29 1.68
C THR A 76 -5.40 -5.39 2.83
N ASN A 77 -5.53 -6.58 3.43
CA ASN A 77 -6.21 -6.74 4.70
C ASN A 77 -5.20 -6.48 5.83
N GLN A 78 -5.58 -5.62 6.78
CA GLN A 78 -4.75 -5.28 7.94
C GLN A 78 -5.56 -5.48 9.21
N SER A 79 -5.89 -6.73 9.50
CA SER A 79 -6.72 -7.13 10.62
C SER A 79 -6.16 -6.82 12.01
N PRO A 80 -4.84 -6.59 12.25
CA PRO A 80 -4.37 -6.17 13.57
C PRO A 80 -5.10 -4.96 14.14
N ILE A 81 -5.59 -4.03 13.31
CA ILE A 81 -6.41 -2.91 13.77
C ILE A 81 -7.73 -3.42 14.36
N GLY A 82 -8.47 -4.25 13.63
CA GLY A 82 -9.73 -4.83 14.10
C GLY A 82 -9.55 -5.80 15.27
N ARG A 83 -8.35 -6.38 15.41
CA ARG A 83 -8.00 -7.24 16.54
C ARG A 83 -7.55 -6.47 17.78
N GLY A 84 -7.41 -5.14 17.68
CA GLY A 84 -6.98 -4.30 18.80
C GLY A 84 -5.48 -4.32 19.08
N PHE A 85 -4.65 -4.81 18.17
CA PHE A 85 -3.20 -4.89 18.37
C PHE A 85 -2.54 -3.53 18.21
N TRP A 86 -3.00 -2.71 17.25
CA TRP A 86 -2.54 -1.35 17.03
C TRP A 86 -3.58 -0.59 16.20
N ASP A 87 -3.38 0.70 15.97
CA ASP A 87 -4.36 1.60 15.35
C ASP A 87 -4.00 2.00 13.92
N HIS A 88 -4.84 2.83 13.31
CA HIS A 88 -4.64 3.35 11.95
C HIS A 88 -3.37 4.19 11.82
N GLU A 89 -2.98 4.90 12.89
CA GLU A 89 -1.77 5.71 12.90
C GLU A 89 -0.52 4.84 12.79
N CYS A 90 -0.51 3.71 13.48
CA CYS A 90 0.56 2.71 13.36
C CYS A 90 0.66 2.18 11.92
N LEU A 91 -0.48 1.91 11.29
CA LEU A 91 -0.50 1.47 9.89
C LEU A 91 0.04 2.55 8.95
N ALA A 92 -0.33 3.81 9.18
CA ALA A 92 0.19 4.93 8.39
C ALA A 92 1.71 5.02 8.48
N ASP A 93 2.29 4.79 9.68
CA ASP A 93 3.74 4.76 9.87
C ASP A 93 4.40 3.61 9.11
N ILE A 94 3.79 2.42 9.13
CA ILE A 94 4.27 1.27 8.37
C ILE A 94 4.25 1.57 6.87
N HIS A 95 3.18 2.14 6.36
CA HIS A 95 3.05 2.47 4.95
C HIS A 95 3.99 3.61 4.52
N ALA A 96 4.23 4.60 5.40
CA ALA A 96 5.21 5.65 5.13
C ALA A 96 6.61 5.05 4.99
N GLU A 97 6.97 4.10 5.85
CA GLU A 97 8.26 3.39 5.77
C GLU A 97 8.35 2.54 4.50
N LEU A 98 7.27 1.87 4.10
CA LEU A 98 7.21 1.12 2.85
C LEU A 98 7.50 2.04 1.65
N ARG A 99 6.82 3.18 1.58
CA ARG A 99 7.04 4.17 0.52
C ARG A 99 8.48 4.66 0.49
N ARG A 100 9.05 4.97 1.65
CA ARG A 100 10.43 5.44 1.78
C ARG A 100 11.43 4.41 1.27
N LYS A 101 11.29 3.15 1.70
CA LYS A 101 12.19 2.06 1.29
C LYS A 101 12.13 1.78 -0.20
N LEU A 102 10.93 1.82 -0.80
CA LEU A 102 10.78 1.64 -2.24
C LEU A 102 11.48 2.76 -3.01
N LEU A 103 11.29 4.00 -2.61
CA LEU A 103 11.90 5.17 -3.26
C LEU A 103 13.43 5.19 -3.13
N GLU A 104 13.99 4.65 -2.06
CA GLU A 104 15.44 4.50 -1.92
C GLU A 104 16.03 3.60 -2.99
N GLN A 105 15.30 2.57 -3.42
CA GLN A 105 15.76 1.58 -4.37
C GLN A 105 15.46 1.96 -5.81
N ASP A 106 14.34 2.63 -6.05
CA ASP A 106 13.93 3.09 -7.38
C ASP A 106 13.09 4.37 -7.23
N LYS A 107 13.57 5.46 -7.82
CA LYS A 107 12.91 6.78 -7.72
C LYS A 107 11.49 6.79 -8.31
N ASP A 108 11.16 5.86 -9.18
CA ASP A 108 9.86 5.76 -9.82
C ASP A 108 8.92 4.77 -9.11
N ALA A 109 9.39 4.13 -8.04
CA ALA A 109 8.60 3.18 -7.26
C ALA A 109 7.65 3.89 -6.30
N ILE A 110 6.66 4.56 -6.85
CA ILE A 110 5.63 5.29 -6.11
C ILE A 110 4.36 4.45 -6.07
N LEU A 111 3.76 4.33 -4.88
CA LEU A 111 2.46 3.71 -4.71
C LEU A 111 1.41 4.81 -4.85
N ASP A 112 0.60 4.75 -5.90
CA ASP A 112 -0.39 5.80 -6.19
C ASP A 112 -1.50 5.83 -5.15
N LEU A 113 -1.92 4.65 -4.68
CA LEU A 113 -2.97 4.53 -3.68
C LEU A 113 -2.77 3.25 -2.86
N ILE A 114 -3.05 3.33 -1.57
CA ILE A 114 -3.10 2.16 -0.70
C ILE A 114 -4.51 2.06 -0.12
N LEU A 115 -5.17 0.96 -0.41
CA LEU A 115 -6.47 0.62 0.17
C LEU A 115 -6.26 -0.51 1.17
N TYR A 116 -6.77 -0.34 2.38
CA TYR A 116 -6.67 -1.38 3.38
C TYR A 116 -8.01 -1.62 4.07
N CYS A 117 -8.21 -2.85 4.53
CA CYS A 117 -9.35 -3.21 5.35
C CYS A 117 -8.85 -3.49 6.76
N PRO A 118 -9.26 -2.71 7.77
CA PRO A 118 -8.78 -2.86 9.14
C PRO A 118 -9.52 -3.95 9.93
N TYR A 119 -10.56 -4.52 9.35
CA TYR A 119 -11.46 -5.40 10.07
C TYR A 119 -10.95 -6.83 10.16
N ALA A 120 -11.21 -7.47 11.29
CA ALA A 120 -10.92 -8.89 11.50
C ALA A 120 -11.90 -9.76 10.70
N PRO A 121 -11.59 -11.08 10.49
CA PRO A 121 -12.49 -11.97 9.73
C PRO A 121 -13.89 -12.10 10.31
N TRP A 122 -14.06 -11.88 11.62
CA TRP A 122 -15.36 -11.95 12.31
C TRP A 122 -16.15 -10.65 12.26
N ASP A 123 -15.55 -9.56 11.78
CA ASP A 123 -16.24 -8.29 11.62
C ASP A 123 -17.10 -8.31 10.37
N ASN A 124 -18.28 -7.71 10.43
CA ASN A 124 -19.14 -7.57 9.26
C ASN A 124 -18.70 -6.38 8.43
N SER A 125 -17.85 -6.63 7.44
CA SER A 125 -17.32 -5.57 6.58
C SER A 125 -17.25 -6.00 5.12
N GLU A 126 -17.71 -5.10 4.24
CA GLU A 126 -17.64 -5.28 2.79
C GLU A 126 -16.26 -4.97 2.21
N CYS A 127 -15.40 -4.26 2.94
CA CYS A 127 -14.09 -3.90 2.42
C CYS A 127 -13.02 -4.99 2.58
N ARG A 128 -13.32 -6.04 3.33
CA ARG A 128 -12.39 -7.15 3.51
C ARG A 128 -12.33 -8.03 2.26
N LYS A 129 -11.13 -8.24 1.74
CA LYS A 129 -10.92 -9.12 0.58
C LYS A 129 -10.70 -10.59 0.97
#